data_4ec6dfaa9b2270af05dd9dfb01fb6a29
#
_entry.id   4ec6dfaa9b2270af05dd9dfb01fb6a29
#
_cell.length_a   1.000
_cell.length_b   1.000
_cell.length_c   1.000
_cell.angle_alpha   90.00
_cell.angle_beta   90.00
_cell.angle_gamma   90.00
#
_symmetry.space_group_name_H-M   'P 1'
#
loop_
_entity.id
_entity.type
_entity.pdbx_description
1 polymer ?
#
loop_
_entity_poly.entity_id
_entity_poly.type
_entity_poly.pdbx_seq_one_letter_code
_entity_poly.pdbx_strand_id
1 'polypeptide(L)'
;SETNATAPQNQLIPVPAGTVIQEKDREDELYGWDNEYGRHISDVSEFKASKHLVSNREFLEFIKDGGYRNQSYWTAEGWQWVQYKKVTAPGFWIQQEDGSYRFRSMLTVIDMPWSWPAETNYLEAKAFCNWKTEKMGLPIRLPSEEEWYRLLDYTQTPDVSDWEKAPGNLNLEDAASSVPVDKYAFKQGFYDVVGNVWQHTETPIRGLPGFQVHPLYDDFSTPTFDTKHNLIKGGSWISTGNEIIRSARYAFRRHFYQHAGFRYIASTAPIETPDDRYEIDPEVTPYCELHYGNEYFGIENYPEKLAQMALNHAQGRPKG
;
A
#
# COMPACT_ATOMS: atom_id res chain seq x y z
N SER A 1 17.03 -13.79 -20.61
CA SER A 1 15.82 -13.78 -19.80
C SER A 1 15.79 -12.51 -18.98
N GLU A 2 14.62 -11.95 -18.69
CA GLU A 2 14.45 -10.72 -17.91
C GLU A 2 15.02 -10.79 -16.48
N THR A 3 15.23 -11.99 -15.94
CA THR A 3 15.83 -12.21 -14.61
C THR A 3 17.31 -11.78 -14.53
N ASN A 4 18.02 -11.68 -15.64
CA ASN A 4 19.43 -11.27 -15.67
C ASN A 4 19.63 -9.77 -15.90
N ALA A 5 18.55 -9.00 -16.02
CA ALA A 5 18.66 -7.55 -16.19
C ALA A 5 19.30 -6.87 -14.96
N THR A 6 20.18 -5.92 -15.22
CA THR A 6 20.80 -5.11 -14.17
C THR A 6 19.77 -4.12 -13.64
N ALA A 7 19.59 -4.08 -12.31
CA ALA A 7 18.70 -3.09 -11.69
C ALA A 7 19.22 -1.67 -11.92
N PRO A 8 18.38 -0.73 -12.34
CA PRO A 8 18.79 0.66 -12.51
C PRO A 8 19.09 1.32 -11.16
N GLN A 9 19.92 2.35 -11.17
CA GLN A 9 20.11 3.19 -10.00
C GLN A 9 18.86 4.05 -9.77
N ASN A 10 18.34 4.02 -8.56
CA ASN A 10 17.15 4.78 -8.21
C ASN A 10 17.52 6.22 -7.84
N GLN A 11 16.88 7.18 -8.48
CA GLN A 11 17.09 8.62 -8.29
C GLN A 11 15.81 9.26 -7.77
N LEU A 12 15.94 10.35 -7.02
CA LEU A 12 14.82 11.17 -6.57
C LEU A 12 14.50 12.23 -7.63
N ILE A 13 13.26 12.23 -8.11
CA ILE A 13 12.75 13.22 -9.08
C ILE A 13 11.78 14.17 -8.34
N PRO A 14 11.89 15.50 -8.53
CA PRO A 14 10.96 16.46 -7.95
C PRO A 14 9.53 16.28 -8.47
N VAL A 15 8.58 16.33 -7.55
CA VAL A 15 7.13 16.41 -7.82
C VAL A 15 6.65 17.74 -7.26
N PRO A 16 6.15 18.67 -8.08
CA PRO A 16 5.74 19.99 -7.63
C PRO A 16 4.49 19.92 -6.75
N ALA A 17 4.33 20.88 -5.86
CA ALA A 17 3.11 21.05 -5.07
C ALA A 17 1.87 21.17 -5.98
N GLY A 18 0.72 20.83 -5.44
CA GLY A 18 -0.56 20.96 -6.15
C GLY A 18 -1.72 20.40 -5.36
N THR A 19 -2.91 20.82 -5.73
CA THR A 19 -4.16 20.30 -5.16
C THR A 19 -4.50 18.97 -5.82
N VAL A 20 -4.91 18.00 -5.04
CA VAL A 20 -5.43 16.70 -5.51
C VAL A 20 -6.88 16.54 -5.10
N ILE A 21 -7.62 15.85 -5.92
CA ILE A 21 -9.03 15.52 -5.67
C ILE A 21 -9.16 14.00 -5.68
N GLN A 22 -9.56 13.47 -4.56
CA GLN A 22 -9.95 12.08 -4.39
C GLN A 22 -11.49 12.06 -4.40
N GLU A 23 -12.07 11.51 -5.44
CA GLU A 23 -13.51 11.45 -5.55
C GLU A 23 -13.98 10.24 -6.35
N LYS A 24 -15.13 9.73 -5.96
CA LYS A 24 -15.93 8.81 -6.73
C LYS A 24 -17.40 9.10 -6.44
N ASP A 25 -18.18 9.26 -7.52
CA ASP A 25 -19.63 9.42 -7.42
C ASP A 25 -20.32 8.04 -7.39
N ARG A 26 -21.44 7.96 -6.70
CA ARG A 26 -22.29 6.75 -6.69
C ARG A 26 -22.99 6.50 -8.03
N GLU A 27 -23.09 7.53 -8.85
CA GLU A 27 -23.66 7.47 -10.21
C GLU A 27 -22.61 7.09 -11.28
N ASP A 28 -21.32 6.88 -10.87
CA ASP A 28 -20.29 6.40 -11.79
C ASP A 28 -20.69 5.06 -12.44
N GLU A 29 -20.38 4.92 -13.73
CA GLU A 29 -20.60 3.67 -14.47
C GLU A 29 -19.85 2.48 -13.88
N LEU A 30 -18.66 2.74 -13.31
CA LEU A 30 -17.84 1.73 -12.66
C LEU A 30 -18.19 1.65 -11.17
N TYR A 31 -18.59 0.47 -10.74
CA TYR A 31 -18.80 0.17 -9.34
C TYR A 31 -17.50 0.35 -8.54
N GLY A 32 -17.64 0.86 -7.30
CA GLY A 32 -16.58 0.93 -6.30
C GLY A 32 -17.05 0.35 -4.97
N TRP A 33 -16.10 0.05 -4.09
CA TRP A 33 -16.41 -0.30 -2.72
C TRP A 33 -16.85 0.93 -1.91
N ASP A 34 -17.50 0.73 -0.80
CA ASP A 34 -18.05 1.79 0.04
C ASP A 34 -17.01 2.84 0.46
N ASN A 35 -15.75 2.42 0.68
CA ASN A 35 -14.65 3.30 1.05
C ASN A 35 -14.10 4.17 -0.09
N GLU A 36 -14.53 3.93 -1.34
CA GLU A 36 -14.08 4.70 -2.50
C GLU A 36 -14.96 5.92 -2.77
N TYR A 37 -16.23 5.86 -2.34
CA TYR A 37 -17.20 6.94 -2.56
C TYR A 37 -17.00 8.11 -1.61
N GLY A 38 -17.25 9.30 -2.14
CA GLY A 38 -17.09 10.57 -1.43
C GLY A 38 -16.13 11.49 -2.14
N ARG A 39 -15.85 12.62 -1.52
CA ARG A 39 -14.97 13.64 -2.10
C ARG A 39 -14.05 14.24 -1.04
N HIS A 40 -12.77 14.18 -1.30
CA HIS A 40 -11.73 14.81 -0.47
C HIS A 40 -10.79 15.63 -1.32
N ILE A 41 -10.52 16.85 -0.91
CA ILE A 41 -9.60 17.78 -1.59
C ILE A 41 -8.45 18.05 -0.64
N SER A 42 -7.23 17.91 -1.13
CA SER A 42 -6.01 18.14 -0.33
C SER A 42 -4.99 18.94 -1.10
N ASP A 43 -4.33 19.86 -0.42
CA ASP A 43 -3.15 20.53 -0.94
C ASP A 43 -1.91 19.72 -0.56
N VAL A 44 -1.19 19.25 -1.56
CA VAL A 44 0.02 18.45 -1.39
C VAL A 44 1.23 19.35 -1.62
N SER A 45 2.13 19.43 -0.64
CA SER A 45 3.40 20.14 -0.75
C SER A 45 4.31 19.47 -1.77
N GLU A 46 5.30 20.21 -2.28
CA GLU A 46 6.34 19.60 -3.12
C GLU A 46 7.12 18.52 -2.37
N PHE A 47 7.50 17.48 -3.09
CA PHE A 47 8.33 16.39 -2.57
C PHE A 47 9.23 15.83 -3.68
N LYS A 48 10.14 14.93 -3.34
CA LYS A 48 10.89 14.18 -4.35
C LYS A 48 10.52 12.71 -4.23
N ALA A 49 10.20 12.06 -5.34
CA ALA A 49 9.88 10.64 -5.36
C ALA A 49 10.96 9.82 -6.08
N SER A 50 11.17 8.59 -5.64
CA SER A 50 12.06 7.67 -6.33
C SER A 50 11.54 7.40 -7.74
N LYS A 51 12.44 7.44 -8.71
CA LYS A 51 12.16 7.25 -10.14
C LYS A 51 11.50 5.91 -10.42
N HIS A 52 12.00 4.88 -9.78
CA HIS A 52 11.56 3.50 -9.88
C HIS A 52 10.94 3.03 -8.56
N LEU A 53 10.21 1.94 -8.60
CA LEU A 53 9.96 1.12 -7.41
C LEU A 53 11.29 0.63 -6.84
N VAL A 54 11.35 0.35 -5.55
CA VAL A 54 12.53 -0.26 -4.95
C VAL A 54 12.73 -1.66 -5.55
N SER A 55 13.87 -1.87 -6.20
CA SER A 55 14.19 -3.17 -6.79
C SER A 55 14.71 -4.17 -5.75
N ASN A 56 14.66 -5.46 -6.08
CA ASN A 56 15.28 -6.49 -5.26
C ASN A 56 16.77 -6.20 -4.99
N ARG A 57 17.48 -5.64 -5.97
CA ARG A 57 18.89 -5.25 -5.81
C ARG A 57 19.07 -4.14 -4.78
N GLU A 58 18.23 -3.13 -4.83
CA GLU A 58 18.26 -2.02 -3.87
C GLU A 58 17.88 -2.48 -2.46
N PHE A 59 16.88 -3.37 -2.36
CA PHE A 59 16.48 -3.95 -1.06
C PHE A 59 17.55 -4.86 -0.46
N LEU A 60 18.35 -5.54 -1.28
CA LEU A 60 19.48 -6.34 -0.82
C LEU A 60 20.52 -5.50 -0.06
N GLU A 61 20.68 -4.23 -0.41
CA GLU A 61 21.60 -3.32 0.31
C GLU A 61 21.16 -3.15 1.77
N PHE A 62 19.86 -2.95 1.99
CA PHE A 62 19.27 -2.91 3.34
C PHE A 62 19.54 -4.20 4.12
N ILE A 63 19.34 -5.37 3.49
CA ILE A 63 19.61 -6.66 4.13
C ILE A 63 21.09 -6.78 4.52
N LYS A 64 22.01 -6.46 3.60
CA LYS A 64 23.46 -6.54 3.82
C LYS A 64 23.94 -5.60 4.93
N ASP A 65 23.36 -4.44 5.05
CA ASP A 65 23.63 -3.48 6.13
C ASP A 65 23.01 -3.89 7.48
N GLY A 66 22.45 -5.11 7.56
CA GLY A 66 21.90 -5.65 8.80
C GLY A 66 20.48 -5.20 9.06
N GLY A 67 19.71 -4.84 8.04
CA GLY A 67 18.36 -4.31 8.15
C GLY A 67 17.43 -5.12 9.07
N TYR A 68 17.46 -6.44 8.96
CA TYR A 68 16.67 -7.32 9.83
C TYR A 68 17.27 -7.57 11.22
N ARG A 69 18.48 -7.07 11.50
CA ARG A 69 19.15 -7.23 12.79
C ARG A 69 19.25 -5.95 13.60
N ASN A 70 19.01 -4.80 12.98
CA ASN A 70 19.08 -3.51 13.62
C ASN A 70 17.68 -2.98 13.96
N GLN A 71 17.32 -3.05 15.25
CA GLN A 71 16.03 -2.61 15.76
C GLN A 71 15.73 -1.14 15.45
N SER A 72 16.75 -0.28 15.33
CA SER A 72 16.54 1.17 15.13
C SER A 72 15.83 1.53 13.82
N TYR A 73 15.85 0.63 12.84
CA TYR A 73 15.15 0.83 11.57
C TYR A 73 13.66 0.50 11.63
N TRP A 74 13.23 -0.27 12.63
CA TRP A 74 11.88 -0.79 12.73
C TRP A 74 11.00 0.05 13.67
N THR A 75 9.72 0.13 13.35
CA THR A 75 8.71 0.52 14.34
C THR A 75 8.64 -0.53 15.44
N ALA A 76 8.05 -0.21 16.58
CA ALA A 76 7.86 -1.19 17.66
C ALA A 76 7.08 -2.44 17.19
N GLU A 77 6.01 -2.23 16.42
CA GLU A 77 5.23 -3.31 15.79
C GLU A 77 6.09 -4.14 14.83
N GLY A 78 6.84 -3.47 13.95
CA GLY A 78 7.71 -4.14 12.99
C GLY A 78 8.80 -4.97 13.65
N TRP A 79 9.41 -4.45 14.72
CA TRP A 79 10.42 -5.22 15.45
C TRP A 79 9.86 -6.44 16.16
N GLN A 80 8.68 -6.33 16.78
CA GLN A 80 7.98 -7.46 17.38
C GLN A 80 7.67 -8.54 16.33
N TRP A 81 7.23 -8.13 15.14
CA TRP A 81 6.99 -9.04 14.02
C TRP A 81 8.28 -9.76 13.58
N VAL A 82 9.41 -9.03 13.42
CA VAL A 82 10.72 -9.63 13.08
C VAL A 82 11.12 -10.68 14.11
N GLN A 83 11.00 -10.35 15.40
CA GLN A 83 11.37 -11.28 16.49
C GLN A 83 10.46 -12.51 16.51
N TYR A 84 9.16 -12.34 16.33
CA TYR A 84 8.20 -13.42 16.34
C TYR A 84 8.37 -14.36 15.14
N LYS A 85 8.51 -13.81 13.95
CA LYS A 85 8.65 -14.57 12.69
C LYS A 85 10.07 -15.04 12.41
N LYS A 86 11.07 -14.45 13.07
CA LYS A 86 12.51 -14.71 12.84
C LYS A 86 12.92 -14.54 11.38
N VAL A 87 12.33 -13.54 10.73
CA VAL A 87 12.59 -13.24 9.32
C VAL A 87 13.95 -12.58 9.12
N THR A 88 14.56 -12.86 7.97
CA THR A 88 15.88 -12.34 7.57
C THR A 88 15.88 -11.74 6.16
N ALA A 89 14.78 -11.91 5.43
CA ALA A 89 14.56 -11.43 4.08
C ALA A 89 13.05 -11.39 3.77
N PRO A 90 12.61 -10.72 2.69
CA PRO A 90 11.21 -10.70 2.26
C PRO A 90 10.64 -12.11 2.01
N GLY A 91 9.32 -12.26 2.17
CA GLY A 91 8.66 -13.56 2.20
C GLY A 91 8.76 -14.39 0.92
N PHE A 92 9.04 -13.77 -0.23
CA PHE A 92 9.24 -14.48 -1.51
C PHE A 92 10.71 -14.82 -1.81
N TRP A 93 11.64 -14.42 -0.95
CA TRP A 93 13.06 -14.76 -1.08
C TRP A 93 13.37 -16.05 -0.36
N ILE A 94 14.11 -16.93 -1.04
CA ILE A 94 14.56 -18.22 -0.49
C ILE A 94 16.07 -18.17 -0.37
N GLN A 95 16.56 -18.08 0.87
CA GLN A 95 18.00 -18.13 1.16
C GLN A 95 18.55 -19.53 0.89
N GLN A 96 19.69 -19.58 0.20
CA GLN A 96 20.41 -20.80 -0.12
C GLN A 96 21.52 -21.05 0.93
N GLU A 97 22.07 -22.25 0.95
CA GLU A 97 23.16 -22.64 1.86
C GLU A 97 24.43 -21.79 1.69
N ASP A 98 24.70 -21.32 0.48
CA ASP A 98 25.83 -20.44 0.15
C ASP A 98 25.57 -18.96 0.49
N GLY A 99 24.41 -18.65 1.09
CA GLY A 99 24.00 -17.29 1.44
C GLY A 99 23.40 -16.49 0.29
N SER A 100 23.32 -17.05 -0.91
CA SER A 100 22.60 -16.43 -2.04
C SER A 100 21.10 -16.54 -1.88
N TYR A 101 20.35 -15.87 -2.77
CA TYR A 101 18.88 -15.90 -2.76
C TYR A 101 18.34 -16.36 -4.09
N ARG A 102 17.22 -17.10 -4.03
CA ARG A 102 16.34 -17.39 -5.15
C ARG A 102 14.96 -16.78 -4.89
N PHE A 103 14.15 -16.63 -5.90
CA PHE A 103 12.83 -16.01 -5.83
C PHE A 103 11.73 -17.04 -6.04
N ARG A 104 10.74 -17.05 -5.15
CA ARG A 104 9.51 -17.84 -5.28
C ARG A 104 8.51 -17.06 -6.12
N SER A 105 8.35 -17.46 -7.38
CA SER A 105 7.26 -16.98 -8.23
C SER A 105 5.98 -17.79 -7.99
N MET A 106 4.91 -17.46 -8.71
CA MET A 106 3.62 -18.17 -8.61
C MET A 106 3.74 -19.69 -8.83
N LEU A 107 4.53 -20.11 -9.79
CA LEU A 107 4.56 -21.51 -10.24
C LEU A 107 5.88 -22.23 -9.94
N THR A 108 6.94 -21.50 -9.70
CA THR A 108 8.28 -22.10 -9.56
C THR A 108 9.23 -21.19 -8.80
N VAL A 109 10.38 -21.76 -8.43
CA VAL A 109 11.50 -21.00 -7.87
C VAL A 109 12.48 -20.69 -8.97
N ILE A 110 12.75 -19.41 -9.19
CA ILE A 110 13.65 -18.90 -10.22
C ILE A 110 14.91 -18.28 -9.59
N ASP A 111 15.90 -18.01 -10.42
CA ASP A 111 17.06 -17.21 -10.03
C ASP A 111 16.58 -15.80 -9.62
N MET A 112 17.27 -15.19 -8.67
CA MET A 112 16.82 -13.92 -8.11
C MET A 112 16.71 -12.82 -9.17
N PRO A 113 15.50 -12.29 -9.45
CA PRO A 113 15.30 -11.25 -10.45
C PRO A 113 15.65 -9.88 -9.86
N TRP A 114 16.92 -9.53 -9.87
CA TRP A 114 17.46 -8.36 -9.16
C TRP A 114 16.89 -7.02 -9.61
N SER A 115 16.41 -6.93 -10.85
CA SER A 115 15.79 -5.73 -11.41
C SER A 115 14.28 -5.63 -11.19
N TRP A 116 13.64 -6.70 -10.67
CA TRP A 116 12.21 -6.64 -10.35
C TRP A 116 11.98 -5.90 -9.04
N PRO A 117 10.75 -5.35 -8.82
CA PRO A 117 10.41 -4.72 -7.55
C PRO A 117 10.55 -5.70 -6.39
N ALA A 118 11.00 -5.19 -5.26
CA ALA A 118 11.01 -5.94 -4.01
C ALA A 118 9.58 -6.06 -3.48
N GLU A 119 9.04 -7.27 -3.50
CA GLU A 119 7.74 -7.55 -2.90
C GLU A 119 7.91 -7.75 -1.39
N THR A 120 7.35 -6.82 -0.62
CA THR A 120 7.52 -6.72 0.84
C THR A 120 6.16 -6.50 1.50
N ASN A 121 6.10 -6.67 2.81
CA ASN A 121 4.99 -6.12 3.56
C ASN A 121 5.28 -4.66 3.97
N TYR A 122 4.28 -3.98 4.56
CA TYR A 122 4.43 -2.58 4.96
C TYR A 122 5.54 -2.38 6.00
N LEU A 123 5.70 -3.30 6.96
CA LEU A 123 6.70 -3.16 8.03
C LEU A 123 8.12 -3.17 7.47
N GLU A 124 8.38 -4.02 6.48
CA GLU A 124 9.65 -4.09 5.76
C GLU A 124 9.92 -2.83 4.93
N ALA A 125 8.89 -2.36 4.20
CA ALA A 125 8.97 -1.13 3.42
C ALA A 125 9.27 0.09 4.32
N LYS A 126 8.64 0.17 5.48
CA LYS A 126 8.88 1.23 6.46
C LYS A 126 10.29 1.17 7.04
N ALA A 127 10.76 -0.02 7.41
CA ALA A 127 12.12 -0.21 7.93
C ALA A 127 13.18 0.15 6.88
N PHE A 128 12.96 -0.20 5.62
CA PHE A 128 13.82 0.23 4.52
C PHE A 128 13.87 1.77 4.41
N CYS A 129 12.73 2.46 4.50
CA CYS A 129 12.69 3.92 4.46
C CYS A 129 13.48 4.56 5.62
N ASN A 130 13.37 4.01 6.83
CA ASN A 130 14.12 4.50 7.99
C ASN A 130 15.64 4.30 7.80
N TRP A 131 16.06 3.12 7.31
CA TRP A 131 17.45 2.87 6.93
C TRP A 131 17.93 3.83 5.83
N LYS A 132 17.10 4.05 4.81
CA LYS A 132 17.43 4.94 3.68
C LYS A 132 17.56 6.40 4.13
N THR A 133 16.76 6.82 5.12
CA THR A 133 16.89 8.14 5.77
C THR A 133 18.28 8.33 6.35
N GLU A 134 18.78 7.34 7.09
CA GLU A 134 20.15 7.38 7.66
C GLU A 134 21.21 7.42 6.55
N LYS A 135 21.05 6.60 5.51
CA LYS A 135 22.00 6.53 4.40
C LYS A 135 22.09 7.79 3.57
N MET A 136 20.96 8.45 3.32
CA MET A 136 20.90 9.62 2.45
C MET A 136 20.98 10.95 3.20
N GLY A 137 20.76 10.95 4.51
CA GLY A 137 20.62 12.19 5.29
C GLY A 137 19.41 13.03 4.89
N LEU A 138 18.38 12.39 4.33
CA LEU A 138 17.13 13.01 3.89
C LEU A 138 15.94 12.35 4.59
N PRO A 139 14.83 13.07 4.80
CA PRO A 139 13.63 12.51 5.42
C PRO A 139 12.88 11.58 4.44
N ILE A 140 13.32 10.33 4.37
CA ILE A 140 12.76 9.31 3.48
C ILE A 140 11.62 8.58 4.17
N ARG A 141 10.49 8.45 3.48
CA ARG A 141 9.32 7.69 3.91
C ARG A 141 8.52 7.16 2.72
N LEU A 142 7.49 6.38 2.99
CA LEU A 142 6.48 6.02 1.99
C LEU A 142 5.63 7.27 1.64
N PRO A 143 5.04 7.33 0.44
CA PRO A 143 4.08 8.39 0.14
C PRO A 143 2.80 8.22 0.96
N SER A 144 2.12 9.31 1.24
CA SER A 144 0.71 9.25 1.62
C SER A 144 -0.17 8.93 0.41
N GLU A 145 -1.45 8.64 0.64
CA GLU A 145 -2.41 8.43 -0.45
C GLU A 145 -2.50 9.68 -1.33
N GLU A 146 -2.53 10.87 -0.74
CA GLU A 146 -2.61 12.13 -1.47
C GLU A 146 -1.34 12.42 -2.30
N GLU A 147 -0.18 12.07 -1.76
CA GLU A 147 1.09 12.21 -2.51
C GLU A 147 1.15 11.23 -3.68
N TRP A 148 0.59 10.02 -3.52
CA TRP A 148 0.43 9.10 -4.65
C TRP A 148 -0.52 9.68 -5.71
N TYR A 149 -1.67 10.26 -5.33
CA TYR A 149 -2.57 10.94 -6.27
C TYR A 149 -1.86 12.12 -6.97
N ARG A 150 -1.05 12.89 -6.21
CA ARG A 150 -0.28 13.98 -6.80
C ARG A 150 0.71 13.49 -7.85
N LEU A 151 1.34 12.34 -7.62
CA LEU A 151 2.24 11.71 -8.59
C LEU A 151 1.47 11.28 -9.86
N LEU A 152 0.29 10.69 -9.72
CA LEU A 152 -0.57 10.36 -10.86
C LEU A 152 -0.89 11.58 -11.70
N ASP A 153 -1.33 12.67 -11.07
CA ASP A 153 -1.71 13.90 -11.74
C ASP A 153 -0.49 14.53 -12.45
N TYR A 154 0.66 14.57 -11.78
CA TYR A 154 1.89 15.11 -12.34
C TYR A 154 2.39 14.33 -13.54
N THR A 155 2.29 13.02 -13.50
CA THR A 155 2.66 12.14 -14.62
C THR A 155 1.56 12.03 -15.66
N GLN A 156 0.39 12.64 -15.43
CA GLN A 156 -0.79 12.53 -16.30
C GLN A 156 -1.14 11.05 -16.58
N THR A 157 -1.05 10.24 -15.56
CA THR A 157 -1.41 8.82 -15.66
C THR A 157 -2.90 8.72 -15.91
N PRO A 158 -3.34 8.08 -17.00
CA PRO A 158 -4.77 7.93 -17.28
C PRO A 158 -5.43 7.04 -16.23
N ASP A 159 -6.70 7.28 -15.95
CA ASP A 159 -7.50 6.32 -15.22
C ASP A 159 -7.76 5.10 -16.11
N VAL A 160 -7.52 3.93 -15.57
CA VAL A 160 -7.54 2.70 -16.37
C VAL A 160 -8.93 2.09 -16.29
N SER A 161 -9.81 2.55 -17.16
CA SER A 161 -11.08 1.88 -17.44
C SER A 161 -11.06 1.08 -18.75
N ASP A 162 -10.03 1.25 -19.57
CA ASP A 162 -9.87 0.64 -20.87
C ASP A 162 -8.69 -0.36 -20.88
N TRP A 163 -9.02 -1.62 -20.86
CA TRP A 163 -8.07 -2.74 -20.78
C TRP A 163 -7.11 -2.83 -21.96
N GLU A 164 -7.51 -2.37 -23.15
CA GLU A 164 -6.64 -2.38 -24.33
C GLU A 164 -5.48 -1.38 -24.22
N LYS A 165 -5.51 -0.51 -23.22
CA LYS A 165 -4.53 0.57 -23.03
C LYS A 165 -3.93 0.64 -21.65
N ALA A 166 -3.86 -0.48 -20.93
CA ALA A 166 -3.24 -0.51 -19.61
C ALA A 166 -1.82 0.09 -19.67
N PRO A 167 -1.53 1.14 -18.88
CA PRO A 167 -0.27 1.86 -19.00
C PRO A 167 0.91 1.14 -18.36
N GLY A 168 0.68 0.01 -17.72
CA GLY A 168 1.67 -0.74 -16.95
C GLY A 168 1.47 -2.24 -17.01
N ASN A 169 2.23 -2.98 -16.24
CA ASN A 169 2.08 -4.43 -16.07
C ASN A 169 0.86 -4.72 -15.18
N LEU A 170 -0.27 -4.95 -15.79
CA LEU A 170 -1.59 -5.13 -15.19
C LEU A 170 -2.34 -6.25 -15.92
N ASN A 171 -3.38 -6.79 -15.30
CA ASN A 171 -4.38 -7.69 -15.89
C ASN A 171 -3.80 -8.98 -16.52
N LEU A 172 -2.61 -9.42 -16.11
CA LEU A 172 -1.94 -10.59 -16.70
C LEU A 172 -1.69 -10.49 -18.22
N GLU A 173 -1.79 -9.31 -18.82
CA GLU A 173 -1.70 -9.12 -20.26
C GLU A 173 -0.27 -9.33 -20.80
N ASP A 174 0.71 -8.82 -20.10
CA ASP A 174 2.10 -8.85 -20.55
C ASP A 174 2.94 -9.90 -19.81
N ALA A 175 2.69 -10.08 -18.51
CA ALA A 175 3.42 -11.04 -17.70
C ALA A 175 2.54 -11.61 -16.57
N ALA A 176 2.75 -12.89 -16.26
CA ALA A 176 2.18 -13.53 -15.07
C ALA A 176 3.14 -13.43 -13.87
N SER A 177 3.78 -12.27 -13.71
CA SER A 177 4.76 -11.97 -12.68
C SER A 177 5.10 -10.47 -12.69
N SER A 178 5.82 -10.01 -11.70
CA SER A 178 6.54 -8.74 -11.78
C SER A 178 7.52 -8.73 -12.96
N VAL A 179 7.91 -7.55 -13.39
CA VAL A 179 8.90 -7.30 -14.46
C VAL A 179 9.93 -6.27 -13.97
N PRO A 180 11.04 -6.05 -14.70
CA PRO A 180 12.04 -5.03 -14.34
C PRO A 180 11.40 -3.66 -14.07
N VAL A 181 11.86 -2.97 -13.02
CA VAL A 181 11.34 -1.68 -12.56
C VAL A 181 11.55 -0.52 -13.54
N ASP A 182 12.28 -0.73 -14.62
CA ASP A 182 12.53 0.21 -15.71
C ASP A 182 11.86 -0.18 -17.03
N LYS A 183 10.91 -1.11 -17.00
CA LYS A 183 10.23 -1.58 -18.21
C LYS A 183 9.10 -0.64 -18.64
N TYR A 184 8.26 -0.18 -17.73
CA TYR A 184 7.10 0.66 -18.04
C TYR A 184 7.34 2.12 -17.68
N ALA A 185 7.70 2.91 -18.68
CA ALA A 185 7.96 4.33 -18.54
C ALA A 185 6.66 5.14 -18.50
N PHE A 186 6.60 6.10 -17.59
CA PHE A 186 5.56 7.11 -17.47
C PHE A 186 6.13 8.49 -17.80
N LYS A 187 5.26 9.50 -17.88
CA LYS A 187 5.70 10.87 -18.10
C LYS A 187 6.60 11.36 -16.95
N GLN A 188 7.29 12.46 -17.18
CA GLN A 188 8.20 13.11 -16.22
C GLN A 188 9.38 12.22 -15.79
N GLY A 189 9.64 11.12 -16.51
CA GLY A 189 10.75 10.23 -16.24
C GLY A 189 10.53 9.19 -15.13
N PHE A 190 9.31 9.05 -14.66
CA PHE A 190 8.93 7.99 -13.70
C PHE A 190 8.68 6.66 -14.39
N TYR A 191 8.72 5.59 -13.62
CA TYR A 191 8.39 4.22 -14.03
C TYR A 191 7.40 3.61 -13.05
N ASP A 192 6.57 2.68 -13.52
CA ASP A 192 5.63 1.92 -12.69
C ASP A 192 4.82 2.81 -11.73
N VAL A 193 4.23 3.90 -12.22
CA VAL A 193 3.36 4.76 -11.40
C VAL A 193 2.11 4.00 -11.00
N VAL A 194 1.62 3.14 -11.89
CA VAL A 194 0.60 2.10 -11.64
C VAL A 194 1.06 0.78 -12.23
N GLY A 195 0.57 -0.33 -11.70
CA GLY A 195 0.91 -1.67 -12.13
C GLY A 195 2.24 -2.19 -11.59
N ASN A 196 2.63 -3.34 -12.09
CA ASN A 196 3.76 -4.16 -11.67
C ASN A 196 3.56 -4.75 -10.26
N VAL A 197 3.58 -3.94 -9.22
CA VAL A 197 3.16 -4.31 -7.86
C VAL A 197 2.36 -3.19 -7.23
N TRP A 198 1.43 -3.53 -6.33
CA TRP A 198 0.81 -2.56 -5.44
C TRP A 198 1.86 -1.76 -4.69
N GLN A 199 1.59 -0.50 -4.41
CA GLN A 199 2.50 0.38 -3.69
C GLN A 199 2.00 0.68 -2.29
N HIS A 200 2.79 0.33 -1.27
CA HIS A 200 2.50 0.67 0.12
C HIS A 200 2.49 2.18 0.33
N THR A 201 1.57 2.64 1.17
CA THR A 201 1.46 4.05 1.59
C THR A 201 1.54 4.20 3.11
N GLU A 202 1.84 5.42 3.58
CA GLU A 202 1.77 5.75 5.02
C GLU A 202 0.34 5.86 5.53
N THR A 203 -0.64 5.99 4.65
CA THR A 203 -2.03 6.30 5.01
C THR A 203 -2.77 5.06 5.50
N PRO A 204 -3.22 5.02 6.76
CA PRO A 204 -4.22 4.04 7.18
C PRO A 204 -5.55 4.32 6.49
N ILE A 205 -6.26 3.25 6.11
CA ILE A 205 -7.56 3.42 5.46
C ILE A 205 -8.59 3.97 6.42
N ARG A 206 -9.48 4.79 5.87
CA ARG A 206 -10.70 5.31 6.49
C ARG A 206 -11.68 5.75 5.41
N GLY A 207 -12.93 5.99 5.79
CA GLY A 207 -13.93 6.55 4.88
C GLY A 207 -13.52 7.93 4.36
N LEU A 208 -13.85 8.25 3.13
CA LEU A 208 -13.81 9.61 2.62
C LEU A 208 -15.01 10.41 3.19
N PRO A 209 -14.94 11.76 3.19
CA PRO A 209 -16.10 12.57 3.54
C PRO A 209 -17.35 12.14 2.75
N GLY A 210 -18.45 11.84 3.46
CA GLY A 210 -19.65 11.27 2.87
C GLY A 210 -19.67 9.74 2.79
N PHE A 211 -18.73 9.05 3.44
CA PHE A 211 -18.72 7.60 3.56
C PHE A 211 -20.05 7.07 4.08
N GLN A 212 -20.52 6.00 3.47
CA GLN A 212 -21.70 5.24 3.92
C GLN A 212 -21.40 3.76 3.77
N VAL A 213 -21.66 3.01 4.83
CA VAL A 213 -21.44 1.56 4.86
C VAL A 213 -22.23 0.87 3.75
N HIS A 214 -21.63 -0.12 3.11
CA HIS A 214 -22.30 -0.90 2.08
C HIS A 214 -23.48 -1.69 2.66
N PRO A 215 -24.69 -1.56 2.09
CA PRO A 215 -25.91 -2.12 2.71
C PRO A 215 -25.97 -3.65 2.76
N LEU A 216 -25.22 -4.32 1.86
CA LEU A 216 -25.20 -5.79 1.78
C LEU A 216 -23.90 -6.40 2.30
N TYR A 217 -22.86 -5.61 2.46
CA TYR A 217 -21.55 -6.07 2.94
C TYR A 217 -20.95 -5.04 3.89
N ASP A 218 -21.57 -4.93 5.06
CA ASP A 218 -21.31 -3.89 6.05
C ASP A 218 -19.97 -4.03 6.78
N ASP A 219 -19.34 -5.19 6.71
CA ASP A 219 -18.05 -5.49 7.30
C ASP A 219 -16.87 -5.53 6.30
N PHE A 220 -17.05 -4.99 5.09
CA PHE A 220 -15.94 -4.93 4.14
C PHE A 220 -14.90 -3.88 4.53
N SER A 221 -15.29 -2.64 4.73
CA SER A 221 -14.37 -1.52 4.97
C SER A 221 -14.24 -1.16 6.45
N THR A 222 -15.36 -1.08 7.17
CA THR A 222 -15.38 -0.60 8.56
C THR A 222 -14.43 -1.33 9.49
N PRO A 223 -14.24 -2.65 9.38
CA PRO A 223 -13.30 -3.37 10.22
C PRO A 223 -11.84 -2.99 10.01
N THR A 224 -11.52 -2.37 8.91
CA THR A 224 -10.16 -1.96 8.56
C THR A 224 -9.85 -0.52 8.99
N PHE A 225 -10.83 0.22 9.56
CA PHE A 225 -10.68 1.60 10.05
C PHE A 225 -10.08 1.65 11.48
N ASP A 226 -9.11 0.79 11.73
CA ASP A 226 -8.47 0.55 13.03
C ASP A 226 -7.10 1.21 13.16
N THR A 227 -6.72 2.07 12.21
CA THR A 227 -5.39 2.70 12.11
C THR A 227 -4.22 1.75 11.85
N LYS A 228 -4.49 0.45 11.65
CA LYS A 228 -3.47 -0.61 11.47
C LYS A 228 -3.50 -1.25 10.09
N HIS A 229 -4.49 -0.91 9.27
CA HIS A 229 -4.58 -1.31 7.88
C HIS A 229 -4.14 -0.15 7.00
N ASN A 230 -2.97 -0.28 6.37
CA ASN A 230 -2.46 0.75 5.48
C ASN A 230 -2.90 0.50 4.04
N LEU A 231 -3.22 1.60 3.35
CA LEU A 231 -3.60 1.57 1.94
C LEU A 231 -2.45 1.13 1.06
N ILE A 232 -2.80 0.34 0.06
CA ILE A 232 -1.96 0.05 -1.11
C ILE A 232 -2.64 0.64 -2.35
N LYS A 233 -1.84 1.13 -3.29
CA LYS A 233 -2.34 1.85 -4.47
C LYS A 233 -1.69 1.36 -5.77
N GLY A 234 -2.37 1.53 -6.87
CA GLY A 234 -1.84 1.39 -8.23
C GLY A 234 -1.98 0.03 -8.89
N GLY A 235 -2.44 -0.98 -8.18
CA GLY A 235 -2.59 -2.33 -8.73
C GLY A 235 -1.27 -3.08 -8.93
N SER A 236 -1.35 -4.38 -9.15
CA SER A 236 -0.23 -5.25 -9.47
C SER A 236 -0.47 -5.96 -10.79
N TRP A 237 0.51 -6.72 -11.26
CA TRP A 237 0.45 -7.49 -12.51
C TRP A 237 -0.77 -8.42 -12.60
N ILE A 238 -1.35 -8.85 -11.48
CA ILE A 238 -2.54 -9.71 -11.42
C ILE A 238 -3.85 -8.94 -11.20
N SER A 239 -3.78 -7.66 -10.85
CA SER A 239 -4.97 -6.84 -10.56
C SER A 239 -5.79 -6.59 -11.82
N THR A 240 -7.11 -6.72 -11.71
CA THR A 240 -8.07 -6.64 -12.81
C THR A 240 -9.27 -5.78 -12.44
N GLY A 241 -10.04 -5.33 -13.43
CA GLY A 241 -11.30 -4.62 -13.22
C GLY A 241 -11.16 -3.34 -12.38
N ASN A 242 -12.07 -3.14 -11.49
CA ASN A 242 -12.11 -1.95 -10.65
C ASN A 242 -10.97 -1.87 -9.63
N GLU A 243 -10.11 -2.89 -9.52
CA GLU A 243 -8.95 -2.84 -8.64
C GLU A 243 -7.86 -1.86 -9.11
N ILE A 244 -7.85 -1.50 -10.39
CA ILE A 244 -6.78 -0.68 -10.97
C ILE A 244 -7.19 0.75 -11.31
N ILE A 245 -8.44 1.11 -11.11
CA ILE A 245 -8.88 2.51 -11.26
C ILE A 245 -8.28 3.37 -10.13
N ARG A 246 -8.14 4.67 -10.39
CA ARG A 246 -7.50 5.58 -9.43
C ARG A 246 -8.21 5.64 -8.08
N SER A 247 -9.53 5.46 -8.05
CA SER A 247 -10.34 5.48 -6.82
C SER A 247 -10.20 4.20 -5.99
N ALA A 248 -9.67 3.11 -6.54
CA ALA A 248 -9.52 1.83 -5.82
C ALA A 248 -8.70 2.00 -4.54
N ARG A 249 -9.25 1.52 -3.43
CA ARG A 249 -8.65 1.66 -2.09
C ARG A 249 -8.72 0.32 -1.37
N TYR A 250 -7.59 -0.37 -1.35
CA TYR A 250 -7.40 -1.62 -0.61
C TYR A 250 -6.43 -1.39 0.52
N ALA A 251 -6.71 -1.99 1.67
CA ALA A 251 -5.85 -1.88 2.84
C ALA A 251 -5.70 -3.23 3.53
N PHE A 252 -4.50 -3.48 3.99
CA PHE A 252 -4.16 -4.73 4.66
C PHE A 252 -3.41 -4.46 5.96
N ARG A 253 -3.49 -5.42 6.88
CA ARG A 253 -2.63 -5.43 8.07
C ARG A 253 -1.18 -5.35 7.64
N ARG A 254 -0.39 -4.58 8.34
CA ARG A 254 0.97 -4.20 7.99
C ARG A 254 1.93 -5.36 7.76
N HIS A 255 1.66 -6.51 8.35
CA HIS A 255 2.48 -7.72 8.20
C HIS A 255 2.04 -8.65 7.06
N PHE A 256 0.93 -8.36 6.38
CA PHE A 256 0.46 -9.19 5.28
C PHE A 256 1.31 -8.96 4.04
N TYR A 257 1.60 -10.06 3.35
CA TYR A 257 2.17 -10.02 2.00
C TYR A 257 1.07 -10.04 0.96
N GLN A 258 1.18 -9.12 0.04
CA GLN A 258 0.43 -9.03 -1.19
C GLN A 258 1.45 -9.01 -2.34
N HIS A 259 1.04 -8.98 -3.60
CA HIS A 259 1.93 -8.58 -4.67
C HIS A 259 2.15 -7.06 -4.59
N ALA A 260 2.79 -6.64 -3.51
CA ALA A 260 3.02 -5.26 -3.15
C ALA A 260 4.50 -5.00 -2.88
N GLY A 261 4.96 -3.89 -3.39
CA GLY A 261 6.26 -3.30 -3.13
C GLY A 261 6.08 -1.83 -2.76
N PHE A 262 7.05 -1.00 -3.07
CA PHE A 262 6.94 0.40 -2.68
C PHE A 262 7.84 1.32 -3.50
N ARG A 263 7.43 2.56 -3.52
CA ARG A 263 8.19 3.74 -3.90
C ARG A 263 8.48 4.53 -2.63
N TYR A 264 9.63 5.13 -2.50
CA TYR A 264 9.89 6.06 -1.40
C TYR A 264 9.92 7.50 -1.89
N ILE A 265 9.67 8.41 -0.97
CA ILE A 265 9.75 9.85 -1.20
C ILE A 265 10.67 10.52 -0.17
N ALA A 266 11.20 11.68 -0.52
CA ALA A 266 11.82 12.60 0.41
C ALA A 266 10.88 13.78 0.64
N SER A 267 10.35 13.91 1.85
CA SER A 267 9.41 14.95 2.24
C SER A 267 9.47 15.21 3.73
N THR A 268 9.39 16.49 4.10
CA THR A 268 9.23 16.93 5.49
C THR A 268 7.77 17.21 5.85
N ALA A 269 6.85 17.09 4.90
CA ALA A 269 5.44 17.27 5.15
C ALA A 269 4.96 16.25 6.20
N PRO A 270 4.20 16.67 7.22
CA PRO A 270 3.63 15.75 8.19
C PRO A 270 2.67 14.80 7.49
N ILE A 271 2.62 13.57 7.98
CA ILE A 271 1.57 12.64 7.61
C ILE A 271 0.43 12.92 8.57
N GLU A 272 -0.73 13.26 8.00
CA GLU A 272 -1.90 13.45 8.82
C GLU A 272 -2.30 12.13 9.49
N THR A 273 -2.50 12.19 10.79
CA THR A 273 -3.02 11.04 11.55
C THR A 273 -4.51 10.87 11.29
N PRO A 274 -5.05 9.66 11.44
CA PRO A 274 -6.47 9.42 11.27
C PRO A 274 -7.38 10.37 12.04
N ASP A 275 -7.00 10.74 13.25
CA ASP A 275 -7.83 11.52 14.16
C ASP A 275 -7.96 13.00 13.77
N ASP A 276 -7.06 13.49 12.91
CA ASP A 276 -6.98 14.90 12.56
C ASP A 276 -7.89 15.30 11.39
N ARG A 277 -8.45 14.33 10.65
CA ARG A 277 -9.05 14.61 9.34
C ARG A 277 -10.56 14.47 9.26
N TYR A 278 -11.15 13.59 10.00
CA TYR A 278 -12.56 13.24 9.82
C TYR A 278 -13.27 13.11 11.16
N GLU A 279 -14.36 13.83 11.29
CA GLU A 279 -15.44 13.35 12.14
C GLU A 279 -15.91 12.03 11.50
N ILE A 280 -15.47 10.91 12.05
CA ILE A 280 -16.03 9.61 11.69
C ILE A 280 -17.50 9.69 12.08
N ASP A 281 -18.38 9.33 11.13
CA ASP A 281 -19.81 9.27 11.41
C ASP A 281 -20.03 8.53 12.74
N PRO A 282 -20.70 9.13 13.73
CA PRO A 282 -20.95 8.52 15.03
C PRO A 282 -21.61 7.14 14.95
N GLU A 283 -22.32 6.85 13.84
CA GLU A 283 -22.90 5.53 13.60
C GLU A 283 -21.88 4.48 13.19
N VAL A 284 -20.76 4.88 12.58
CA VAL A 284 -19.69 3.98 12.10
C VAL A 284 -18.61 3.77 13.15
N THR A 285 -18.30 4.80 13.94
CA THR A 285 -17.26 4.76 14.97
C THR A 285 -17.44 3.63 15.99
N PRO A 286 -18.62 3.44 16.59
CA PRO A 286 -18.85 2.36 17.53
C PRO A 286 -18.64 0.97 16.92
N TYR A 287 -18.95 0.82 15.63
CA TYR A 287 -18.78 -0.44 14.91
C TYR A 287 -17.30 -0.77 14.73
N CYS A 288 -16.49 0.21 14.33
CA CYS A 288 -15.04 0.06 14.17
C CYS A 288 -14.34 -0.24 15.50
N GLU A 289 -14.68 0.50 16.54
CA GLU A 289 -14.12 0.31 17.87
C GLU A 289 -14.44 -1.06 18.46
N LEU A 290 -15.65 -1.54 18.25
CA LEU A 290 -16.15 -2.77 18.84
C LEU A 290 -15.70 -4.03 18.09
N HIS A 291 -15.60 -3.99 16.76
CA HIS A 291 -15.19 -5.17 15.99
C HIS A 291 -13.68 -5.42 15.98
N TYR A 292 -12.86 -4.38 16.09
CA TYR A 292 -11.42 -4.51 15.86
C TYR A 292 -10.54 -3.89 16.95
N GLY A 293 -11.00 -2.83 17.60
CA GLY A 293 -10.26 -2.20 18.70
C GLY A 293 -10.02 -3.13 19.87
N ASN A 294 -11.00 -3.95 20.18
CA ASN A 294 -11.00 -4.80 21.36
C ASN A 294 -10.16 -6.06 21.23
N GLU A 295 -10.11 -6.65 20.04
CA GLU A 295 -9.29 -7.85 19.78
C GLU A 295 -7.79 -7.55 19.85
N TYR A 296 -7.41 -6.33 19.47
CA TYR A 296 -6.02 -5.90 19.46
C TYR A 296 -5.53 -5.27 20.77
N PHE A 297 -6.44 -4.71 21.56
CA PHE A 297 -6.08 -3.99 22.78
C PHE A 297 -6.35 -4.79 24.06
N GLY A 298 -6.74 -6.04 23.96
CA GLY A 298 -6.95 -6.93 25.11
C GLY A 298 -8.07 -6.47 26.05
N ILE A 299 -9.11 -5.83 25.49
CA ILE A 299 -10.25 -5.38 26.30
C ILE A 299 -11.05 -6.60 26.76
N GLU A 300 -11.11 -6.76 28.08
CA GLU A 300 -11.96 -7.77 28.72
C GLU A 300 -13.43 -7.58 28.31
N ASN A 301 -14.14 -8.68 28.01
CA ASN A 301 -15.54 -8.77 27.60
C ASN A 301 -15.87 -8.52 26.11
N TYR A 302 -14.90 -8.69 25.22
CA TYR A 302 -15.11 -8.60 23.78
C TYR A 302 -16.30 -9.43 23.23
N PRO A 303 -16.48 -10.71 23.61
CA PRO A 303 -17.61 -11.51 23.12
C PRO A 303 -19.00 -10.98 23.51
N GLU A 304 -19.14 -10.40 24.70
CA GLU A 304 -20.40 -9.85 25.18
C GLU A 304 -20.80 -8.56 24.46
N LYS A 305 -19.82 -7.72 24.18
CA LYS A 305 -20.01 -6.48 23.42
C LYS A 305 -20.35 -6.76 21.96
N LEU A 306 -19.69 -7.73 21.33
CA LEU A 306 -20.02 -8.21 19.98
C LEU A 306 -21.44 -8.75 19.89
N ALA A 307 -21.83 -9.58 20.85
CA ALA A 307 -23.20 -10.12 20.90
C ALA A 307 -24.25 -9.02 21.05
N GLN A 308 -23.97 -7.99 21.87
CA GLN A 308 -24.86 -6.85 22.03
C GLN A 308 -24.99 -6.01 20.77
N MET A 309 -23.88 -5.84 20.02
CA MET A 309 -23.89 -5.11 18.75
C MET A 309 -24.63 -5.86 17.65
N ALA A 310 -24.36 -7.16 17.53
CA ALA A 310 -25.09 -7.99 16.58
C ALA A 310 -26.60 -7.94 16.85
N LEU A 311 -27.00 -7.89 18.13
CA LEU A 311 -28.38 -7.69 18.53
C LEU A 311 -28.93 -6.29 18.15
N ASN A 312 -28.15 -5.25 18.40
CA ASN A 312 -28.55 -3.88 18.07
C ASN A 312 -28.65 -3.68 16.54
N HIS A 313 -27.72 -4.25 15.80
CA HIS A 313 -27.73 -4.20 14.34
C HIS A 313 -28.90 -5.00 13.75
N ALA A 314 -29.16 -6.19 14.28
CA ALA A 314 -30.33 -6.98 13.87
C ALA A 314 -31.68 -6.32 14.19
N GLN A 315 -31.72 -5.47 15.21
CA GLN A 315 -32.93 -4.69 15.58
C GLN A 315 -33.09 -3.42 14.74
N GLY A 316 -32.01 -2.87 14.19
CA GLY A 316 -32.02 -1.66 13.34
C GLY A 316 -32.19 -1.93 11.84
N ARG A 317 -32.07 -3.15 11.37
CA ARG A 317 -32.31 -3.48 9.95
C ARG A 317 -33.77 -3.37 9.62
N PRO A 318 -34.17 -2.61 8.56
CA PRO A 318 -35.53 -2.72 8.05
C PRO A 318 -35.75 -4.19 7.64
N LYS A 319 -36.83 -4.75 8.16
CA LYS A 319 -37.29 -6.07 7.72
C LYS A 319 -37.69 -5.94 6.25
N GLY A 320 -36.79 -6.34 5.34
CA GLY A 320 -37.10 -6.52 3.93
C GLY A 320 -37.90 -7.79 3.72
#